data_b87489776b973c1b494099c3f378f506
#
_entry.id   b87489776b973c1b494099c3f378f506
#
_cell.length_a   1.000
_cell.length_b   1.000
_cell.length_c   1.000
_cell.angle_alpha   90.00
_cell.angle_beta   90.00
_cell.angle_gamma   90.00
#
_symmetry.space_group_name_H-M   'P 1'
#
loop_
_entity.id
_entity.type
_entity.pdbx_description
1 polymer ?
#
loop_
_entity_poly.entity_id
_entity_poly.type
_entity_poly.pdbx_seq_one_letter_code
_entity_poly.pdbx_strand_id
1 'polypeptide(L)' 'MRTKNEIFDLLMGYLDMGIAMGFYTEEETKEIENLEKEYWIQSNN' A
#
# COMPACT_ATOMS: atom_id res chain seq x y z
N MET A 1 -6.18 -6.70 -12.12
CA MET A 1 -5.18 -5.80 -11.50
C MET A 1 -5.87 -4.54 -11.00
N ARG A 2 -5.52 -4.10 -9.82
CA ARG A 2 -6.11 -2.88 -9.23
C ARG A 2 -5.67 -1.65 -10.02
N THR A 3 -6.52 -0.62 -10.05
CA THR A 3 -6.15 0.65 -10.67
C THR A 3 -5.13 1.38 -9.78
N LYS A 4 -4.41 2.32 -10.38
CA LYS A 4 -3.45 3.14 -9.66
C LYS A 4 -4.11 3.90 -8.50
N ASN A 5 -5.33 4.41 -8.73
CA ASN A 5 -6.07 5.14 -7.69
C ASN A 5 -6.47 4.22 -6.54
N GLU A 6 -6.88 2.99 -6.84
CA GLU A 6 -7.24 2.01 -5.82
C GLU A 6 -6.02 1.66 -4.96
N ILE A 7 -4.87 1.47 -5.59
CA ILE A 7 -3.62 1.17 -4.88
C ILE A 7 -3.25 2.34 -3.97
N PHE A 8 -3.38 3.55 -4.48
CA PHE A 8 -3.08 4.75 -3.70
C PHE A 8 -3.98 4.85 -2.47
N ASP A 9 -5.27 4.62 -2.62
CA ASP A 9 -6.23 4.64 -1.52
C ASP A 9 -5.88 3.61 -0.45
N LEU A 10 -5.51 2.40 -0.87
CA LEU A 10 -5.11 1.35 0.06
C LEU A 10 -3.84 1.71 0.82
N LEU A 11 -2.87 2.28 0.12
CA LEU A 11 -1.63 2.73 0.75
C LEU A 11 -1.89 3.83 1.78
N MET A 12 -2.77 4.77 1.45
CA MET A 12 -3.13 5.84 2.39
C MET A 12 -3.81 5.27 3.64
N GLY A 13 -4.65 4.26 3.47
CA GLY A 13 -5.27 3.57 4.59
C GLY A 13 -4.24 2.93 5.53
N TYR A 14 -3.23 2.28 4.96
CA TYR A 14 -2.15 1.70 5.76
C TYR A 14 -1.32 2.76 6.47
N LEU A 15 -1.05 3.89 5.79
CA LEU A 15 -0.33 4.99 6.43
C LEU A 15 -1.09 5.53 7.64
N ASP A 16 -2.40 5.71 7.52
CA ASP A 16 -3.24 6.16 8.62
C ASP A 16 -3.20 5.17 9.78
N MET A 17 -3.25 3.87 9.47
CA MET A 17 -3.17 2.83 10.47
C MET A 17 -1.83 2.86 11.20
N GLY A 18 -0.74 3.05 10.46
CA GLY A 18 0.61 3.15 11.04
C GLY A 18 0.74 4.32 11.99
N ILE A 19 0.14 5.47 11.65
CA ILE A 19 0.13 6.64 12.52
C ILE A 19 -0.65 6.33 13.80
N ALA A 20 -1.81 5.68 13.68
CA ALA A 20 -2.67 5.38 14.81
C ALA A 20 -2.09 4.29 15.71
N MET A 21 -1.52 3.24 15.13
CA MET A 21 -1.06 2.06 15.87
C MET A 21 0.43 2.06 16.17
N GLY A 22 1.21 2.79 15.39
CA GLY A 22 2.65 2.87 15.56
C GLY A 22 3.45 1.69 15.02
N PHE A 23 2.79 0.70 14.42
CA PHE A 23 3.49 -0.45 13.85
C PHE A 23 2.57 -1.19 12.88
N TYR A 24 3.19 -2.04 12.06
CA TYR A 24 2.48 -2.93 11.13
C TYR A 24 2.83 -4.38 11.46
N THR A 25 1.88 -5.29 11.24
CA THR A 25 2.15 -6.73 11.32
C THR A 25 2.97 -7.16 10.09
N GLU A 26 3.50 -8.39 10.13
CA GLU A 26 4.23 -8.94 8.98
C GLU A 26 3.36 -9.02 7.74
N GLU A 27 2.10 -9.45 7.92
CA GLU A 27 1.15 -9.55 6.82
C GLU A 27 0.87 -8.19 6.20
N GLU A 28 0.69 -7.19 7.04
CA GLU A 28 0.45 -5.82 6.60
C GLU A 28 1.67 -5.27 5.86
N THR A 29 2.87 -5.54 6.37
CA THR A 29 4.12 -5.12 5.72
C THR A 29 4.23 -5.72 4.33
N LYS A 30 3.92 -7.01 4.18
CA LYS A 30 3.95 -7.68 2.88
C LYS A 30 2.94 -7.08 1.92
N GLU A 31 1.75 -6.79 2.41
CA GLU A 31 0.71 -6.19 1.58
C GLU A 31 1.13 -4.79 1.11
N ILE A 32 1.73 -4.00 2.00
CA ILE A 32 2.23 -2.68 1.64
C ILE A 32 3.30 -2.79 0.55
N GLU A 33 4.23 -3.72 0.70
CA GLU A 33 5.28 -3.95 -0.30
C GLU A 33 4.68 -4.33 -1.66
N ASN A 34 3.67 -5.20 -1.65
CA ASN A 34 3.00 -5.60 -2.89
C ASN A 34 2.28 -4.43 -3.55
N LEU A 35 1.61 -3.60 -2.75
CA LEU A 35 0.92 -2.42 -3.26
C LEU A 35 1.91 -1.43 -3.86
N GLU A 36 3.06 -1.23 -3.22
CA GLU A 36 4.09 -0.35 -3.75
C GLU A 36 4.62 -0.85 -5.09
N LYS A 37 4.83 -2.17 -5.22
CA LYS A 37 5.26 -2.77 -6.49
C LYS A 37 4.22 -2.57 -7.58
N GLU A 38 2.95 -2.83 -7.27
CA GLU A 38 1.88 -2.64 -8.25
C GLU A 38 1.79 -1.18 -8.69
N TYR A 39 1.89 -0.26 -7.75
CA TYR A 39 1.85 1.17 -8.05
C TYR A 39 3.00 1.55 -8.97
N TRP A 40 4.19 1.07 -8.66
CA TRP A 40 5.39 1.35 -9.44
C TRP A 40 5.27 0.82 -10.86
N ILE A 41 4.80 -0.42 -11.01
CA ILE A 41 4.59 -1.03 -12.32
C ILE A 41 3.61 -0.21 -13.15
N GLN A 42 2.50 0.19 -12.57
CA GLN A 42 1.49 0.97 -13.28
C GLN A 42 1.97 2.38 -13.61
N SER A 43 2.81 2.95 -12.76
CA SER A 43 3.35 4.29 -13.02
C SER A 43 4.34 4.31 -14.18
N ASN A 44 4.99 3.18 -14.46
CA ASN A 44 5.99 3.07 -15.53
C ASN A 44 5.42 2.56 -16.85
N ASN A 45 4.13 2.29 -16.91
CA ASN A 45 3.45 1.91 -18.16
C ASN A 45 2.85 3.14 -18.84
#